data_ca39880d9c9c9b3676e4faa27face067
#
_entry.id   ca39880d9c9c9b3676e4faa27face067
#
_cell.length_a   1.000
_cell.length_b   1.000
_cell.length_c   1.000
_cell.angle_alpha   90.00
_cell.angle_beta   90.00
_cell.angle_gamma   90.00
#
_symmetry.space_group_name_H-M   'P 1'
#
loop_
_entity.id
_entity.type
_entity.pdbx_description
1 polymer ?
#
loop_
_entity_poly.entity_id
_entity_poly.type
_entity_poly.pdbx_seq_one_letter_code
_entity_poly.pdbx_strand_id
1 'polypeptide(L)'
;MADDKKAEKKAPKADKPEAAGKGAKGGQEPAAKGEKGAKAAPKAEVAHEANQPHAPARLKLQYKNEIAPALTKQFGYKSPMEVPRISKITLNMGVGEATADKKILENAVGDMTKIAGQKPVITKARKAIAGFKIREGYPIGCTVTLRQERMYEFLDRLISIALPRVRDFRGVSGKGFDGRGNYNMGVKEQIIFPEIEYDKIDAVRGMNISITTTAKTDAEGRALLAAFKFPFRG
;
A
#
# COMPACT_ATOMS: atom_id res chain seq x y z
N MET A 1 -8.28 -42.48 -55.60
CA MET A 1 -9.02 -43.58 -55.03
C MET A 1 -9.42 -43.11 -53.64
N ALA A 2 -10.59 -42.54 -53.58
CA ALA A 2 -11.88 -43.17 -53.19
C ALA A 2 -11.93 -43.30 -51.66
N ASP A 3 -12.79 -42.86 -50.91
CA ASP A 3 -14.18 -42.35 -50.86
C ASP A 3 -14.54 -42.30 -49.38
N ASP A 4 -15.09 -41.20 -48.97
CA ASP A 4 -16.50 -40.98 -48.60
C ASP A 4 -17.07 -41.66 -47.34
N LYS A 5 -17.61 -40.86 -46.44
CA LYS A 5 -18.98 -40.80 -45.90
C LYS A 5 -19.00 -40.24 -44.46
N LYS A 6 -19.37 -39.04 -44.25
CA LYS A 6 -20.66 -38.36 -43.99
C LYS A 6 -21.69 -39.26 -43.23
N ALA A 7 -22.01 -38.89 -42.01
CA ALA A 7 -23.33 -39.04 -41.41
C ALA A 7 -23.58 -38.06 -40.25
N GLU A 8 -24.45 -37.11 -40.50
CA GLU A 8 -25.25 -36.32 -39.55
C GLU A 8 -26.26 -37.21 -38.82
N LYS A 9 -26.58 -36.84 -37.57
CA LYS A 9 -27.91 -36.97 -36.94
C LYS A 9 -27.91 -36.18 -35.64
N LYS A 10 -28.49 -35.00 -35.62
CA LYS A 10 -29.89 -34.63 -35.26
C LYS A 10 -30.30 -34.94 -33.83
N ALA A 11 -30.59 -33.86 -33.09
CA ALA A 11 -31.28 -33.77 -31.82
C ALA A 11 -32.74 -34.27 -31.90
N PRO A 12 -33.38 -34.51 -30.77
CA PRO A 12 -34.68 -33.90 -30.60
C PRO A 12 -34.91 -33.16 -29.29
N LYS A 13 -35.79 -32.17 -29.43
CA LYS A 13 -36.48 -31.36 -28.44
C LYS A 13 -37.67 -32.09 -27.79
N ALA A 14 -38.18 -31.38 -26.76
CA ALA A 14 -39.52 -31.46 -26.15
C ALA A 14 -39.60 -32.34 -24.91
N ASP A 15 -40.22 -32.03 -23.77
CA ASP A 15 -41.48 -31.30 -23.59
C ASP A 15 -41.63 -30.82 -22.13
N LYS A 16 -42.34 -29.70 -21.97
CA LYS A 16 -43.04 -29.28 -20.75
C LYS A 16 -44.36 -30.04 -20.60
N PRO A 17 -44.92 -30.17 -19.43
CA PRO A 17 -46.26 -29.65 -19.25
C PRO A 17 -46.50 -28.81 -17.98
N GLU A 18 -47.32 -27.76 -18.21
CA GLU A 18 -48.12 -27.02 -17.23
C GLU A 18 -49.24 -27.87 -16.62
N ALA A 19 -49.66 -27.49 -15.43
CA ALA A 19 -51.04 -27.13 -15.04
C ALA A 19 -51.23 -27.37 -13.54
N ALA A 20 -51.45 -26.33 -12.75
CA ALA A 20 -52.73 -25.80 -12.29
C ALA A 20 -53.47 -26.60 -11.21
N GLY A 21 -53.73 -25.95 -10.08
CA GLY A 21 -54.67 -26.48 -9.08
C GLY A 21 -54.79 -25.58 -7.82
N LYS A 22 -55.79 -24.78 -7.82
CA LYS A 22 -56.37 -23.85 -6.85
C LYS A 22 -56.74 -24.45 -5.50
N GLY A 23 -56.83 -23.56 -4.48
CA GLY A 23 -57.76 -23.64 -3.34
C GLY A 23 -57.09 -23.43 -2.01
N ALA A 24 -57.21 -22.42 -1.28
CA ALA A 24 -58.27 -21.67 -0.59
C ALA A 24 -58.11 -21.78 0.94
N LYS A 25 -57.98 -20.60 1.56
CA LYS A 25 -58.56 -20.10 2.82
C LYS A 25 -58.31 -20.74 4.19
N GLY A 26 -58.00 -19.83 5.12
CA GLY A 26 -58.25 -19.89 6.56
C GLY A 26 -56.96 -19.57 7.34
N GLY A 27 -56.72 -18.46 7.95
CA GLY A 27 -57.44 -17.64 8.90
C GLY A 27 -56.93 -17.95 10.27
N GLN A 28 -56.19 -16.99 10.82
CA GLN A 28 -56.18 -16.51 12.23
C GLN A 28 -54.75 -16.21 12.77
N GLU A 29 -54.51 -14.93 12.97
CA GLU A 29 -53.62 -14.41 14.04
C GLU A 29 -54.33 -14.70 15.43
N PRO A 30 -53.71 -14.43 16.60
CA PRO A 30 -52.53 -13.60 16.92
C PRO A 30 -51.63 -14.12 18.08
N ALA A 31 -50.63 -13.32 18.36
CA ALA A 31 -49.99 -13.03 19.65
C ALA A 31 -48.80 -13.88 20.12
N ALA A 32 -47.68 -13.34 20.27
CA ALA A 32 -47.07 -12.71 21.42
C ALA A 32 -45.53 -12.74 21.40
N LYS A 33 -44.95 -11.59 21.50
CA LYS A 33 -43.75 -11.18 22.24
C LYS A 33 -42.59 -12.19 22.40
N GLY A 34 -41.47 -11.83 21.83
CA GLY A 34 -40.16 -12.37 22.14
C GLY A 34 -39.06 -11.42 21.65
N GLU A 35 -38.89 -10.27 22.34
CA GLU A 35 -37.70 -9.44 22.23
C GLU A 35 -36.48 -10.26 22.58
N LYS A 36 -35.57 -10.47 21.61
CA LYS A 36 -34.18 -10.72 21.90
C LYS A 36 -33.36 -9.69 21.13
N GLY A 37 -33.00 -8.64 21.88
CA GLY A 37 -32.08 -7.61 21.46
C GLY A 37 -30.76 -8.22 20.94
N ALA A 38 -30.54 -8.09 19.67
CA ALA A 38 -29.20 -8.18 19.11
C ALA A 38 -28.44 -6.95 19.59
N LYS A 39 -27.55 -7.14 20.58
CA LYS A 39 -26.55 -6.16 20.97
C LYS A 39 -25.72 -5.83 19.72
N ALA A 40 -25.99 -4.72 19.11
CA ALA A 40 -25.08 -4.09 18.16
C ALA A 40 -23.76 -3.84 18.90
N ALA A 41 -22.69 -4.48 18.43
CA ALA A 41 -21.35 -4.16 18.86
C ALA A 41 -21.10 -2.66 18.62
N PRO A 42 -20.47 -1.95 19.54
CA PRO A 42 -20.17 -0.54 19.35
C PRO A 42 -19.26 -0.43 18.12
N LYS A 43 -19.73 0.21 17.05
CA LYS A 43 -18.87 0.77 16.03
C LYS A 43 -17.93 1.72 16.77
N ALA A 44 -16.68 1.31 16.91
CA ALA A 44 -15.64 2.23 17.32
C ALA A 44 -15.67 3.37 16.29
N GLU A 45 -16.22 4.49 16.69
CA GLU A 45 -16.05 5.78 16.02
C GLU A 45 -14.56 6.05 16.06
N VAL A 46 -13.91 5.75 14.93
CA VAL A 46 -12.61 6.32 14.66
C VAL A 46 -12.89 7.79 14.43
N ALA A 47 -12.84 8.55 15.55
CA ALA A 47 -12.91 9.98 15.51
C ALA A 47 -11.92 10.46 14.45
N HIS A 48 -12.44 11.08 13.42
CA HIS A 48 -11.64 11.82 12.45
C HIS A 48 -11.03 13.00 13.21
N GLU A 49 -9.85 12.80 13.78
CA GLU A 49 -8.94 13.88 14.18
C GLU A 49 -8.40 14.62 12.94
N ALA A 50 -9.27 14.88 11.99
CA ALA A 50 -8.91 15.34 10.66
C ALA A 50 -8.77 16.85 10.56
N ASN A 51 -8.78 17.61 11.66
CA ASN A 51 -8.78 19.07 11.53
C ASN A 51 -8.08 19.85 12.65
N GLN A 52 -7.06 19.30 13.26
CA GLN A 52 -6.13 20.14 14.00
C GLN A 52 -5.12 20.75 13.00
N PRO A 53 -4.83 22.06 13.07
CA PRO A 53 -3.81 22.65 12.22
C PRO A 53 -2.44 22.05 12.60
N HIS A 54 -2.04 21.02 11.87
CA HIS A 54 -0.71 20.45 12.01
C HIS A 54 0.32 21.52 11.69
N ALA A 55 1.28 21.69 12.58
CA ALA A 55 2.45 22.50 12.25
C ALA A 55 3.08 21.96 10.94
N PRO A 56 3.46 22.84 10.02
CA PRO A 56 4.00 22.39 8.73
C PRO A 56 5.28 21.57 8.96
N ALA A 57 5.40 20.44 8.28
CA ALA A 57 6.54 19.55 8.40
C ALA A 57 7.86 20.29 8.16
N ARG A 58 8.86 20.08 9.03
CA ARG A 58 10.17 20.75 9.02
C ARG A 58 10.82 20.68 7.63
N LEU A 59 10.88 19.51 7.01
CA LEU A 59 11.48 19.33 5.69
C LEU A 59 10.72 20.04 4.57
N LYS A 60 9.40 20.25 4.72
CA LYS A 60 8.63 21.04 3.75
C LYS A 60 9.01 22.51 3.78
N LEU A 61 9.23 23.07 4.97
CA LEU A 61 9.73 24.45 5.12
C LEU A 61 11.15 24.58 4.56
N GLN A 62 12.02 23.62 4.89
CA GLN A 62 13.38 23.58 4.39
C GLN A 62 13.42 23.49 2.85
N TYR A 63 12.55 22.67 2.26
CA TYR A 63 12.43 22.60 0.79
C TYR A 63 12.12 23.97 0.18
N LYS A 64 11.13 24.69 0.73
CA LYS A 64 10.72 25.99 0.18
C LYS A 64 11.79 27.06 0.34
N ASN A 65 12.45 27.13 1.51
CA ASN A 65 13.32 28.24 1.87
C ASN A 65 14.75 28.05 1.37
N GLU A 66 15.26 26.81 1.35
CA GLU A 66 16.67 26.52 1.10
C GLU A 66 16.88 25.69 -0.18
N ILE A 67 16.18 24.56 -0.29
CA ILE A 67 16.46 23.54 -1.32
C ILE A 67 16.02 24.02 -2.69
N ALA A 68 14.82 24.55 -2.84
CA ALA A 68 14.30 24.98 -4.13
C ALA A 68 15.15 26.13 -4.75
N PRO A 69 15.55 27.19 -4.02
CA PRO A 69 16.47 28.21 -4.55
C PRO A 69 17.85 27.66 -4.90
N ALA A 70 18.39 26.71 -4.10
CA ALA A 70 19.69 26.11 -4.37
C ALA A 70 19.68 25.27 -5.66
N LEU A 71 18.65 24.43 -5.86
CA LEU A 71 18.48 23.65 -7.08
C LEU A 71 18.25 24.50 -8.32
N THR A 72 17.51 25.61 -8.19
CA THR A 72 17.31 26.57 -9.28
C THR A 72 18.63 27.16 -9.74
N LYS A 73 19.53 27.52 -8.81
CA LYS A 73 20.86 28.03 -9.14
C LYS A 73 21.75 26.95 -9.75
N GLN A 74 21.69 25.72 -9.25
CA GLN A 74 22.54 24.61 -9.68
C GLN A 74 22.21 24.13 -11.11
N PHE A 75 20.93 24.03 -11.44
CA PHE A 75 20.47 23.50 -12.74
C PHE A 75 19.97 24.56 -13.71
N GLY A 76 19.89 25.83 -13.29
CA GLY A 76 19.50 26.95 -14.16
C GLY A 76 18.03 26.91 -14.61
N TYR A 77 17.12 26.46 -13.77
CA TYR A 77 15.70 26.40 -14.12
C TYR A 77 15.12 27.80 -14.37
N LYS A 78 14.33 27.93 -15.43
CA LYS A 78 13.68 29.18 -15.83
C LYS A 78 12.41 29.45 -15.02
N SER A 79 11.73 28.41 -14.56
CA SER A 79 10.47 28.53 -13.83
C SER A 79 10.55 27.78 -12.49
N PRO A 80 9.96 28.34 -11.41
CA PRO A 80 9.85 27.63 -10.13
C PRO A 80 9.09 26.29 -10.22
N MET A 81 8.25 26.13 -11.24
CA MET A 81 7.50 24.90 -11.45
C MET A 81 8.34 23.74 -12.03
N GLU A 82 9.50 24.03 -12.62
CA GLU A 82 10.43 23.01 -13.13
C GLU A 82 11.28 22.39 -12.03
N VAL A 83 11.42 23.10 -10.90
CA VAL A 83 12.25 22.63 -9.78
C VAL A 83 11.76 21.26 -9.31
N PRO A 84 12.63 20.24 -9.24
CA PRO A 84 12.25 18.91 -8.81
C PRO A 84 11.77 18.91 -7.37
N ARG A 85 10.68 18.18 -7.12
CA ARG A 85 10.08 18.01 -5.79
C ARG A 85 9.71 16.55 -5.56
N ILE A 86 9.59 16.15 -4.31
CA ILE A 86 9.06 14.83 -3.97
C ILE A 86 7.54 14.86 -4.20
N SER A 87 7.04 13.92 -4.98
CA SER A 87 5.62 13.80 -5.32
C SER A 87 4.88 12.89 -4.35
N LYS A 88 5.45 11.72 -4.07
CA LYS A 88 4.91 10.71 -3.15
C LYS A 88 6.01 9.79 -2.64
N ILE A 89 5.76 9.17 -1.50
CA ILE A 89 6.55 8.03 -1.01
C ILE A 89 5.60 6.84 -0.92
N THR A 90 5.99 5.73 -1.53
CA THR A 90 5.21 4.49 -1.48
C THR A 90 5.97 3.48 -0.64
N LEU A 91 5.31 2.96 0.39
CA LEU A 91 5.80 1.88 1.22
C LEU A 91 5.10 0.60 0.79
N ASN A 92 5.84 -0.47 0.62
CA ASN A 92 5.30 -1.77 0.27
C ASN A 92 5.94 -2.87 1.12
N MET A 93 5.11 -3.71 1.70
CA MET A 93 5.53 -4.89 2.45
C MET A 93 4.92 -6.13 1.81
N GLY A 94 5.78 -7.01 1.29
CA GLY A 94 5.37 -8.29 0.76
C GLY A 94 5.34 -9.33 1.88
N VAL A 95 4.20 -9.99 2.07
CA VAL A 95 3.98 -11.00 3.09
C VAL A 95 3.55 -12.30 2.41
N GLY A 96 4.52 -13.07 1.92
CA GLY A 96 4.26 -14.35 1.23
C GLY A 96 3.63 -15.39 2.14
N GLU A 97 3.96 -15.38 3.43
CA GLU A 97 3.43 -16.27 4.46
C GLU A 97 1.93 -16.08 4.72
N ALA A 98 1.37 -14.94 4.33
CA ALA A 98 -0.07 -14.66 4.44
C ALA A 98 -0.96 -15.65 3.65
N THR A 99 -0.37 -16.42 2.73
CA THR A 99 -1.08 -17.50 2.03
C THR A 99 -1.42 -18.67 2.97
N ALA A 100 -0.64 -18.90 4.01
CA ALA A 100 -0.86 -19.93 5.01
C ALA A 100 -1.69 -19.40 6.19
N ASP A 101 -1.35 -18.23 6.72
CA ASP A 101 -2.04 -17.62 7.87
C ASP A 101 -2.36 -16.13 7.63
N LYS A 102 -3.66 -15.81 7.67
CA LYS A 102 -4.15 -14.45 7.48
C LYS A 102 -3.77 -13.49 8.63
N LYS A 103 -3.56 -14.00 9.85
CA LYS A 103 -3.16 -13.19 10.99
C LYS A 103 -1.82 -12.49 10.78
N ILE A 104 -0.90 -13.15 10.08
CA ILE A 104 0.41 -12.61 9.73
C ILE A 104 0.26 -11.30 8.93
N LEU A 105 -0.72 -11.26 8.02
CA LEU A 105 -1.00 -10.05 7.25
C LEU A 105 -1.64 -8.95 8.10
N GLU A 106 -2.52 -9.30 9.04
CA GLU A 106 -3.14 -8.33 9.95
C GLU A 106 -2.07 -7.67 10.83
N ASN A 107 -1.11 -8.43 11.32
CA ASN A 107 0.03 -7.92 12.08
C ASN A 107 0.88 -6.98 11.21
N ALA A 108 1.20 -7.37 9.96
CA ALA A 108 1.93 -6.53 9.02
C ALA A 108 1.20 -5.22 8.69
N VAL A 109 -0.14 -5.26 8.55
CA VAL A 109 -1.00 -4.08 8.39
C VAL A 109 -0.94 -3.19 9.64
N GLY A 110 -0.94 -3.79 10.83
CA GLY A 110 -0.79 -3.07 12.10
C GLY A 110 0.54 -2.31 12.17
N ASP A 111 1.65 -2.99 11.87
CA ASP A 111 2.99 -2.39 11.88
C ASP A 111 3.10 -1.27 10.84
N MET A 112 2.64 -1.53 9.61
CA MET A 112 2.64 -0.51 8.54
C MET A 112 1.77 0.71 8.91
N THR A 113 0.66 0.50 9.64
CA THR A 113 -0.19 1.60 10.10
C THR A 113 0.53 2.49 11.11
N LYS A 114 1.30 1.90 12.04
CA LYS A 114 2.11 2.65 13.00
C LYS A 114 3.19 3.48 12.30
N ILE A 115 3.92 2.87 11.36
CA ILE A 115 5.00 3.52 10.60
C ILE A 115 4.45 4.66 9.72
N ALA A 116 3.36 4.42 8.99
CA ALA A 116 2.84 5.35 8.00
C ALA A 116 1.90 6.41 8.58
N GLY A 117 1.34 6.19 9.77
CA GLY A 117 0.31 7.04 10.35
C GLY A 117 -1.02 7.00 9.60
N GLN A 118 -1.20 6.04 8.68
CA GLN A 118 -2.45 5.81 7.94
C GLN A 118 -2.64 4.34 7.63
N LYS A 119 -3.90 3.91 7.49
CA LYS A 119 -4.25 2.53 7.19
C LYS A 119 -3.74 2.11 5.81
N PRO A 120 -2.96 1.01 5.69
CA PRO A 120 -2.48 0.50 4.42
C PRO A 120 -3.61 -0.19 3.62
N VAL A 121 -3.38 -0.28 2.32
CA VAL A 121 -4.22 -1.04 1.40
C VAL A 121 -3.64 -2.46 1.28
N ILE A 122 -4.48 -3.47 1.47
CA ILE A 122 -4.10 -4.87 1.29
C ILE A 122 -4.00 -5.15 -0.21
N THR A 123 -2.85 -5.64 -0.64
CA THR A 123 -2.60 -6.02 -2.04
C THR A 123 -2.98 -7.48 -2.25
N LYS A 124 -3.74 -7.74 -3.32
CA LYS A 124 -4.22 -9.07 -3.69
C LYS A 124 -3.52 -9.60 -4.94
N ALA A 125 -3.37 -10.91 -5.01
CA ALA A 125 -2.82 -11.58 -6.18
C ALA A 125 -3.73 -11.38 -7.40
N ARG A 126 -3.14 -11.04 -8.55
CA ARG A 126 -3.85 -10.82 -9.82
C ARG A 126 -4.07 -12.11 -10.61
N LYS A 127 -3.17 -13.09 -10.46
CA LYS A 127 -3.21 -14.38 -11.18
C LYS A 127 -2.95 -15.51 -10.21
N ALA A 128 -3.54 -16.66 -10.49
CA ALA A 128 -3.24 -17.89 -9.77
C ALA A 128 -1.92 -18.48 -10.30
N ILE A 129 -0.98 -18.79 -9.39
CA ILE A 129 0.29 -19.44 -9.72
C ILE A 129 0.50 -20.60 -8.77
N ALA A 130 0.46 -21.84 -9.30
CA ALA A 130 0.55 -23.07 -8.51
C ALA A 130 1.89 -23.19 -7.77
N GLY A 131 3.00 -22.80 -8.39
CA GLY A 131 4.34 -22.85 -7.78
C GLY A 131 4.46 -22.02 -6.48
N PHE A 132 3.73 -20.94 -6.37
CA PHE A 132 3.68 -20.10 -5.16
C PHE A 132 2.47 -20.39 -4.26
N LYS A 133 1.66 -21.39 -4.57
CA LYS A 133 0.45 -21.79 -3.82
C LYS A 133 -0.55 -20.64 -3.64
N ILE A 134 -0.61 -19.69 -4.61
CA ILE A 134 -1.51 -18.54 -4.58
C ILE A 134 -2.64 -18.70 -5.60
N ARG A 135 -3.82 -18.21 -5.22
CA ARG A 135 -4.98 -18.07 -6.11
C ARG A 135 -5.30 -16.59 -6.32
N GLU A 136 -6.03 -16.31 -7.37
CA GLU A 136 -6.53 -14.97 -7.64
C GLU A 136 -7.33 -14.44 -6.44
N GLY A 137 -7.11 -13.15 -6.11
CA GLY A 137 -7.75 -12.51 -4.97
C GLY A 137 -7.12 -12.79 -3.61
N TYR A 138 -6.12 -13.68 -3.49
CA TYR A 138 -5.44 -13.92 -2.21
C TYR A 138 -4.68 -12.68 -1.75
N PRO A 139 -4.81 -12.29 -0.47
CA PRO A 139 -4.04 -11.18 0.10
C PRO A 139 -2.59 -11.62 0.31
N ILE A 140 -1.64 -10.89 -0.28
CA ILE A 140 -0.21 -11.24 -0.29
C ILE A 140 0.72 -10.13 0.22
N GLY A 141 0.18 -8.98 0.57
CA GLY A 141 0.96 -7.87 1.08
C GLY A 141 0.14 -6.65 1.41
N CYS A 142 0.80 -5.59 1.82
CA CYS A 142 0.19 -4.30 2.08
C CYS A 142 1.04 -3.16 1.51
N THR A 143 0.37 -2.08 1.10
CA THR A 143 1.02 -0.89 0.54
C THR A 143 0.38 0.38 1.07
N VAL A 144 1.21 1.42 1.20
CA VAL A 144 0.78 2.77 1.60
C VAL A 144 1.40 3.78 0.65
N THR A 145 0.63 4.79 0.28
CA THR A 145 1.14 5.96 -0.45
C THR A 145 1.03 7.18 0.43
N LEU A 146 2.16 7.77 0.76
CA LEU A 146 2.27 9.00 1.54
C LEU A 146 2.41 10.21 0.62
N ARG A 147 1.73 11.31 0.96
CA ARG A 147 1.76 12.57 0.22
C ARG A 147 1.78 13.76 1.19
N GLN A 148 2.18 14.92 0.68
CA GLN A 148 2.16 16.20 1.39
C GLN A 148 2.87 16.16 2.76
N GLU A 149 2.22 16.60 3.85
CA GLU A 149 2.81 16.70 5.19
C GLU A 149 3.32 15.34 5.69
N ARG A 150 2.48 14.30 5.65
CA ARG A 150 2.84 12.95 6.11
C ARG A 150 4.05 12.37 5.37
N MET A 151 4.20 12.72 4.09
CA MET A 151 5.35 12.32 3.28
C MET A 151 6.65 12.93 3.81
N TYR A 152 6.64 14.24 4.11
CA TYR A 152 7.83 14.93 4.63
C TYR A 152 8.16 14.51 6.06
N GLU A 153 7.15 14.27 6.90
CA GLU A 153 7.34 13.74 8.26
C GLU A 153 7.95 12.34 8.23
N PHE A 154 7.44 11.47 7.37
CA PHE A 154 8.02 10.14 7.17
C PHE A 154 9.47 10.23 6.66
N LEU A 155 9.75 11.09 5.70
CA LEU A 155 11.09 11.28 5.17
C LEU A 155 12.06 11.77 6.26
N ASP A 156 11.63 12.70 7.11
CA ASP A 156 12.43 13.20 8.22
C ASP A 156 12.76 12.08 9.22
N ARG A 157 11.79 11.28 9.64
CA ARG A 157 12.02 10.12 10.51
C ARG A 157 12.92 9.07 9.85
N LEU A 158 12.73 8.83 8.56
CA LEU A 158 13.55 7.88 7.80
C LEU A 158 15.03 8.31 7.82
N ILE A 159 15.33 9.56 7.52
CA ILE A 159 16.70 10.07 7.42
C ILE A 159 17.33 10.23 8.81
N SER A 160 16.61 10.84 9.75
CA SER A 160 17.17 11.25 11.03
C SER A 160 17.25 10.11 12.06
N ILE A 161 16.31 9.16 12.00
CA ILE A 161 16.17 8.12 13.04
C ILE A 161 16.34 6.71 12.47
N ALA A 162 15.55 6.36 11.42
CA ALA A 162 15.46 4.98 10.98
C ALA A 162 16.75 4.49 10.30
N LEU A 163 17.30 5.25 9.35
CA LEU A 163 18.51 4.85 8.62
C LEU A 163 19.73 4.69 9.53
N PRO A 164 20.03 5.59 10.49
CA PRO A 164 21.14 5.38 11.42
C PRO A 164 20.99 4.14 12.31
N ARG A 165 19.77 3.67 12.54
CA ARG A 165 19.50 2.45 13.34
C ARG A 165 19.63 1.15 12.56
N VAL A 166 19.82 1.22 11.24
CA VAL A 166 20.05 0.03 10.41
C VAL A 166 21.37 -0.62 10.84
N ARG A 167 21.34 -1.94 11.02
CA ARG A 167 22.54 -2.71 11.37
C ARG A 167 23.60 -2.56 10.27
N ASP A 168 24.86 -2.32 10.67
CA ASP A 168 26.01 -2.13 9.76
C ASP A 168 25.75 -1.08 8.66
N PHE A 169 25.11 0.02 9.02
CA PHE A 169 24.79 1.08 8.07
C PHE A 169 26.06 1.76 7.56
N ARG A 170 26.26 1.70 6.24
CA ARG A 170 27.39 2.34 5.52
C ARG A 170 26.92 3.33 4.46
N GLY A 171 25.69 3.84 4.60
CA GLY A 171 25.06 4.67 3.59
C GLY A 171 24.19 3.86 2.60
N VAL A 172 23.35 4.56 1.89
CA VAL A 172 22.39 4.00 0.95
C VAL A 172 22.98 4.01 -0.46
N SER A 173 22.73 2.96 -1.25
CA SER A 173 23.27 2.83 -2.60
C SER A 173 22.77 3.95 -3.52
N GLY A 174 23.69 4.63 -4.22
CA GLY A 174 23.35 5.59 -5.25
C GLY A 174 22.80 4.97 -6.57
N LYS A 175 22.77 3.63 -6.67
CA LYS A 175 22.27 2.90 -7.85
C LYS A 175 20.76 2.62 -7.83
N GLY A 176 20.05 3.06 -6.78
CA GLY A 176 18.61 2.82 -6.61
C GLY A 176 17.71 3.73 -7.46
N PHE A 177 18.25 4.54 -8.36
CA PHE A 177 17.49 5.36 -9.29
C PHE A 177 17.01 4.55 -10.50
N ASP A 178 15.87 4.94 -11.06
CA ASP A 178 15.18 4.25 -12.16
C ASP A 178 15.45 4.83 -13.57
N GLY A 179 16.37 5.78 -13.71
CA GLY A 179 16.62 6.52 -14.95
C GLY A 179 15.71 7.73 -15.18
N ARG A 180 14.73 7.93 -14.30
CA ARG A 180 13.74 9.04 -14.35
C ARG A 180 13.69 9.85 -13.06
N GLY A 181 14.73 9.78 -12.26
CA GLY A 181 14.84 10.54 -11.01
C GLY A 181 14.03 10.01 -9.83
N ASN A 182 13.39 8.84 -9.92
CA ASN A 182 12.77 8.19 -8.78
C ASN A 182 13.78 7.27 -8.09
N TYR A 183 13.69 7.20 -6.77
CA TYR A 183 14.62 6.43 -5.96
C TYR A 183 13.93 5.29 -5.23
N ASN A 184 14.49 4.09 -5.30
CA ASN A 184 13.97 2.89 -4.68
C ASN A 184 15.01 2.29 -3.74
N MET A 185 14.56 1.92 -2.53
CA MET A 185 15.39 1.24 -1.55
C MET A 185 14.60 0.17 -0.81
N GLY A 186 15.31 -0.86 -0.34
CA GLY A 186 14.77 -1.89 0.53
C GLY A 186 15.35 -1.76 1.94
N VAL A 187 14.49 -1.94 2.92
CA VAL A 187 14.86 -2.07 4.34
C VAL A 187 14.59 -3.51 4.74
N LYS A 188 15.53 -4.15 5.39
CA LYS A 188 15.42 -5.56 5.78
C LYS A 188 14.55 -5.77 7.03
N GLU A 189 14.53 -4.79 7.92
CA GLU A 189 13.93 -4.90 9.25
C GLU A 189 13.01 -3.71 9.54
N GLN A 190 11.74 -3.95 9.90
CA GLN A 190 10.81 -2.89 10.30
C GLN A 190 11.15 -2.28 11.66
N ILE A 191 11.96 -2.96 12.47
CA ILE A 191 12.34 -2.56 13.84
C ILE A 191 13.16 -1.26 13.89
N ILE A 192 13.73 -0.86 12.76
CA ILE A 192 14.47 0.41 12.67
C ILE A 192 13.59 1.63 12.98
N PHE A 193 12.28 1.50 12.77
CA PHE A 193 11.33 2.56 13.08
C PHE A 193 10.99 2.58 14.57
N PRO A 194 11.08 3.73 15.25
CA PRO A 194 10.86 3.84 16.70
C PRO A 194 9.42 3.53 17.12
N GLU A 195 8.48 3.60 16.19
CA GLU A 195 7.05 3.30 16.43
C GLU A 195 6.79 1.80 16.61
N ILE A 196 7.76 0.96 16.27
CA ILE A 196 7.66 -0.49 16.37
C ILE A 196 8.39 -0.95 17.63
N GLU A 197 7.65 -1.55 18.54
CA GLU A 197 8.18 -2.18 19.75
C GLU A 197 8.60 -3.62 19.44
N TYR A 198 9.85 -3.98 19.74
CA TYR A 198 10.40 -5.30 19.47
C TYR A 198 9.60 -6.44 20.12
N ASP A 199 9.13 -6.22 21.35
CA ASP A 199 8.41 -7.26 22.12
C ASP A 199 7.00 -7.56 21.58
N LYS A 200 6.46 -6.70 20.72
CA LYS A 200 5.09 -6.81 20.18
C LYS A 200 5.02 -7.32 18.74
N ILE A 201 6.17 -7.58 18.13
CA ILE A 201 6.21 -8.11 16.77
C ILE A 201 6.21 -9.64 16.78
N ASP A 202 5.52 -10.23 15.81
CA ASP A 202 5.51 -11.68 15.56
C ASP A 202 6.70 -12.15 14.72
N ALA A 203 7.13 -11.35 13.73
CA ALA A 203 8.26 -11.65 12.86
C ALA A 203 8.92 -10.38 12.33
N VAL A 204 10.21 -10.47 12.03
CA VAL A 204 10.96 -9.41 11.35
C VAL A 204 10.61 -9.43 9.87
N ARG A 205 10.14 -8.28 9.36
CA ARG A 205 9.75 -8.12 7.94
C ARG A 205 10.47 -6.97 7.30
N GLY A 206 10.89 -7.19 6.07
CA GLY A 206 11.42 -6.13 5.23
C GLY A 206 10.33 -5.32 4.56
N MET A 207 10.68 -4.11 4.13
CA MET A 207 9.82 -3.26 3.32
C MET A 207 10.58 -2.58 2.21
N ASN A 208 9.87 -2.29 1.13
CA ASN A 208 10.37 -1.48 0.04
C ASN A 208 9.84 -0.07 0.17
N ILE A 209 10.73 0.91 -0.01
CA ILE A 209 10.45 2.33 0.04
C ILE A 209 10.76 2.91 -1.33
N SER A 210 9.75 3.45 -2.01
CA SER A 210 9.89 4.09 -3.31
C SER A 210 9.59 5.58 -3.17
N ILE A 211 10.58 6.42 -3.43
CA ILE A 211 10.48 7.87 -3.42
C ILE A 211 10.29 8.34 -4.86
N THR A 212 9.10 8.80 -5.18
CA THR A 212 8.77 9.32 -6.51
C THR A 212 8.98 10.83 -6.52
N THR A 213 9.80 11.32 -7.45
CA THR A 213 10.07 12.73 -7.63
C THR A 213 9.48 13.25 -8.93
N THR A 214 9.55 14.56 -9.16
CA THR A 214 9.22 15.20 -10.44
C THR A 214 10.46 15.49 -11.27
N ALA A 215 11.64 15.03 -10.84
CA ALA A 215 12.88 15.17 -11.58
C ALA A 215 12.79 14.47 -12.94
N LYS A 216 13.46 15.02 -13.95
CA LYS A 216 13.52 14.44 -15.30
C LYS A 216 14.69 13.45 -15.42
N THR A 217 15.75 13.68 -14.66
CA THR A 217 16.98 12.90 -14.69
C THR A 217 17.38 12.42 -13.30
N ASP A 218 18.17 11.34 -13.24
CA ASP A 218 18.69 10.83 -11.97
C ASP A 218 19.63 11.81 -11.27
N ALA A 219 20.35 12.63 -12.04
CA ALA A 219 21.23 13.66 -11.50
C ALA A 219 20.42 14.72 -10.69
N GLU A 220 19.29 15.17 -11.23
CA GLU A 220 18.37 16.07 -10.54
C GLU A 220 17.76 15.42 -9.30
N GLY A 221 17.30 14.16 -9.42
CA GLY A 221 16.75 13.38 -8.31
C GLY A 221 17.77 13.17 -7.19
N ARG A 222 19.02 12.86 -7.54
CA ARG A 222 20.11 12.69 -6.58
C ARG A 222 20.45 14.01 -5.88
N ALA A 223 20.51 15.11 -6.62
CA ALA A 223 20.76 16.43 -6.04
C ALA A 223 19.64 16.85 -5.08
N LEU A 224 18.37 16.57 -5.44
CA LEU A 224 17.21 16.82 -4.57
C LEU A 224 17.33 16.04 -3.26
N LEU A 225 17.56 14.72 -3.31
CA LEU A 225 17.68 13.90 -2.11
C LEU A 225 18.93 14.23 -1.29
N ALA A 226 20.06 14.56 -1.93
CA ALA A 226 21.26 15.03 -1.26
C ALA A 226 21.02 16.35 -0.49
N ALA A 227 20.23 17.27 -1.06
CA ALA A 227 19.83 18.50 -0.37
C ALA A 227 18.96 18.24 0.88
N PHE A 228 18.19 17.16 0.92
CA PHE A 228 17.51 16.65 2.11
C PHE A 228 18.45 15.90 3.07
N LYS A 229 19.75 15.89 2.82
CA LYS A 229 20.75 15.14 3.60
C LYS A 229 20.54 13.62 3.61
N PHE A 230 20.04 13.08 2.50
CA PHE A 230 19.91 11.65 2.35
C PHE A 230 21.30 11.00 2.31
N PRO A 231 21.58 9.99 3.17
CA PRO A 231 22.93 9.46 3.37
C PRO A 231 23.34 8.51 2.23
N PHE A 232 23.65 9.05 1.06
CA PHE A 232 24.19 8.23 -0.01
C PHE A 232 25.59 7.74 0.30
N ARG A 233 25.86 6.50 -0.08
CA ARG A 233 27.20 5.97 -0.10
C ARG A 233 27.97 6.58 -1.27
N GLY A 234 29.15 7.09 -0.99
CA GLY A 234 30.07 7.62 -1.99
C GLY A 234 30.58 6.54 -2.97
#